data_bd6ebdf02af7949451fbe2960a380db0
#
_entry.id   bd6ebdf02af7949451fbe2960a380db0
#
_cell.length_a   1.000
_cell.length_b   1.000
_cell.length_c   1.000
_cell.angle_alpha   90.00
_cell.angle_beta   90.00
_cell.angle_gamma   90.00
#
_symmetry.space_group_name_H-M   'P 1'
#
loop_
_entity.id
_entity.type
_entity.pdbx_description
1 polymer ?
#
loop_
_entity_poly.entity_id
_entity_poly.type
_entity_poly.pdbx_seq_one_letter_code
_entity_poly.pdbx_strand_id
1 'polypeptide(L)'
;MELSAGITIFASSLARAREFYGTALAMALEHDDDGFWARRDGVELRVEGGAKPRERGRGFFEQAGVLVRLEVDDFDGFVGEIVGRGVQLMGQVKDSEEGRFAGFCDPDGNLFELIELQG
;
A
#
# COMPACT_ATOMS: atom_id res chain seq x y z
N MET A 1 -12.84 -24.68 14.25
CA MET A 1 -12.96 -23.21 14.19
C MET A 1 -12.05 -22.67 13.11
N GLU A 2 -12.57 -21.77 12.29
CA GLU A 2 -11.77 -21.08 11.29
C GLU A 2 -11.51 -19.65 11.75
N LEU A 3 -10.31 -19.16 11.46
CA LEU A 3 -9.93 -17.76 11.67
C LEU A 3 -9.56 -17.15 10.35
N SER A 4 -9.96 -15.92 10.14
CA SER A 4 -9.53 -15.13 9.01
C SER A 4 -9.18 -13.71 9.48
N ALA A 5 -8.45 -13.00 8.67
CA ALA A 5 -8.06 -11.63 8.98
C ALA A 5 -8.26 -10.74 7.76
N GLY A 6 -8.46 -9.47 8.01
CA GLY A 6 -8.55 -8.46 6.97
C GLY A 6 -7.78 -7.22 7.38
N ILE A 7 -7.60 -6.31 6.44
CA ILE A 7 -6.91 -5.04 6.67
C ILE A 7 -7.88 -3.93 6.30
N THR A 8 -8.12 -3.02 7.25
CA THR A 8 -8.83 -1.78 6.99
C THR A 8 -7.85 -0.62 7.11
N ILE A 9 -7.82 0.20 6.10
CA ILE A 9 -6.96 1.38 6.01
C ILE A 9 -7.86 2.59 6.13
N PHE A 10 -7.51 3.54 6.97
CA PHE A 10 -8.31 4.75 7.16
C PHE A 10 -7.69 5.90 6.36
N ALA A 11 -8.53 6.61 5.62
CA ALA A 11 -8.14 7.72 4.77
C ALA A 11 -8.72 9.03 5.27
N SER A 12 -7.94 10.10 5.22
CA SER A 12 -8.41 11.45 5.52
C SER A 12 -9.21 12.04 4.34
N SER A 13 -8.90 11.60 3.12
CA SER A 13 -9.61 12.00 1.91
C SER A 13 -9.88 10.76 1.06
N LEU A 14 -11.14 10.37 0.96
CA LEU A 14 -11.53 9.25 0.11
C LEU A 14 -11.24 9.54 -1.36
N ALA A 15 -11.33 10.80 -1.79
CA ALA A 15 -11.01 11.17 -3.17
C ALA A 15 -9.54 10.89 -3.51
N ARG A 16 -8.61 11.29 -2.62
CA ARG A 16 -7.19 10.99 -2.81
C ARG A 16 -6.87 9.51 -2.67
N ALA A 17 -7.55 8.83 -1.75
CA ALA A 17 -7.38 7.40 -1.60
C ALA A 17 -7.84 6.64 -2.86
N ARG A 18 -8.99 7.02 -3.42
CA ARG A 18 -9.48 6.42 -4.68
C ARG A 18 -8.47 6.57 -5.81
N GLU A 19 -7.86 7.75 -5.94
CA GLU A 19 -6.86 7.98 -6.96
C GLU A 19 -5.60 7.14 -6.72
N PHE A 20 -5.15 7.06 -5.48
CA PHE A 20 -3.98 6.26 -5.13
C PHE A 20 -4.22 4.77 -5.38
N TYR A 21 -5.25 4.21 -4.76
CA TYR A 21 -5.51 2.76 -4.86
C TYR A 21 -6.04 2.36 -6.22
N GLY A 22 -6.95 3.16 -6.80
CA GLY A 22 -7.58 2.83 -8.07
C GLY A 22 -6.73 3.14 -9.28
N THR A 23 -5.96 4.22 -9.26
CA THR A 23 -5.15 4.65 -10.41
C THR A 23 -3.69 4.26 -10.23
N ALA A 24 -3.03 4.73 -9.16
CA ALA A 24 -1.61 4.48 -9.00
C ALA A 24 -1.30 3.00 -8.76
N LEU A 25 -2.04 2.32 -7.90
CA LEU A 25 -1.89 0.88 -7.68
C LEU A 25 -2.74 0.03 -8.62
N ALA A 26 -3.55 0.63 -9.45
CA ALA A 26 -4.41 -0.03 -10.45
C ALA A 26 -5.29 -1.15 -9.85
N MET A 27 -5.88 -0.89 -8.69
CA MET A 27 -6.80 -1.81 -8.04
C MET A 27 -8.23 -1.57 -8.51
N ALA A 28 -9.03 -2.63 -8.58
CA ALA A 28 -10.46 -2.50 -8.84
C ALA A 28 -11.17 -2.04 -7.57
N LEU A 29 -11.95 -0.96 -7.66
CA LEU A 29 -12.62 -0.36 -6.52
C LEU A 29 -14.11 -0.70 -6.54
N GLU A 30 -14.64 -1.02 -5.36
CA GLU A 30 -16.07 -1.20 -5.13
C GLU A 30 -16.50 -0.29 -3.97
N HIS A 31 -17.31 0.70 -4.28
CA HIS A 31 -17.69 1.76 -3.33
C HIS A 31 -18.95 1.41 -2.55
N ASP A 32 -19.01 1.92 -1.31
CA ASP A 32 -20.21 1.93 -0.49
C ASP A 32 -20.27 3.26 0.29
N ASP A 33 -21.20 3.37 1.25
CA ASP A 33 -21.41 4.62 1.96
C ASP A 33 -20.24 5.04 2.85
N ASP A 34 -19.41 4.10 3.29
CA ASP A 34 -18.33 4.37 4.25
C ASP A 34 -16.94 4.44 3.59
N GLY A 35 -16.80 3.94 2.38
CA GLY A 35 -15.51 3.91 1.70
C GLY A 35 -15.54 2.99 0.49
N PHE A 36 -14.52 2.15 0.35
CA PHE A 36 -14.45 1.22 -0.77
C PHE A 36 -13.59 0.00 -0.44
N TRP A 37 -13.85 -1.06 -1.20
CA TRP A 37 -12.93 -2.20 -1.30
C TRP A 37 -12.01 -1.98 -2.48
N ALA A 38 -10.75 -2.33 -2.31
CA ALA A 38 -9.74 -2.26 -3.36
C ALA A 38 -9.16 -3.67 -3.55
N ARG A 39 -9.23 -4.18 -4.78
CA ARG A 39 -8.81 -5.55 -5.10
C ARG A 39 -7.91 -5.57 -6.31
N ARG A 40 -6.85 -6.36 -6.24
CA ARG A 40 -6.00 -6.67 -7.39
C ARG A 40 -5.31 -8.00 -7.11
N ASP A 41 -5.48 -8.96 -8.02
CA ASP A 41 -4.95 -10.31 -7.85
C ASP A 41 -5.35 -10.89 -6.48
N GLY A 42 -4.43 -11.34 -5.67
CA GLY A 42 -4.72 -11.88 -4.34
C GLY A 42 -4.83 -10.84 -3.22
N VAL A 43 -4.80 -9.56 -3.57
CA VAL A 43 -4.82 -8.48 -2.56
C VAL A 43 -6.23 -7.91 -2.45
N GLU A 44 -6.74 -7.84 -1.23
CA GLU A 44 -7.99 -7.17 -0.92
C GLU A 44 -7.79 -6.26 0.29
N LEU A 45 -8.07 -4.98 0.11
CA LEU A 45 -7.96 -3.98 1.16
C LEU A 45 -9.29 -3.26 1.32
N ARG A 46 -9.65 -2.99 2.57
CA ARG A 46 -10.77 -2.11 2.89
C ARG A 46 -10.23 -0.72 3.18
N VAL A 47 -10.80 0.32 2.54
CA VAL A 47 -10.43 1.71 2.78
C VAL A 47 -11.66 2.47 3.25
N GLU A 48 -11.58 3.10 4.41
CA GLU A 48 -12.67 3.88 5.01
C GLU A 48 -12.21 5.29 5.32
N GLY A 49 -13.15 6.23 5.34
CA GLY A 49 -12.88 7.63 5.65
C GLY A 49 -12.76 7.90 7.15
N GLY A 50 -12.42 9.13 7.50
CA GLY A 50 -12.45 9.62 8.89
C GLY A 50 -11.11 9.66 9.59
N ALA A 51 -10.03 9.33 8.91
CA ALA A 51 -8.69 9.40 9.50
C ALA A 51 -8.12 10.81 9.46
N LYS A 52 -7.11 11.03 10.30
CA LYS A 52 -6.24 12.21 10.19
C LYS A 52 -4.95 11.78 9.48
N PRO A 53 -4.41 12.63 8.58
CA PRO A 53 -3.14 12.31 7.90
C PRO A 53 -2.01 12.12 8.91
N ARG A 54 -1.13 11.16 8.62
CA ARG A 54 0.10 10.96 9.39
C ARG A 54 1.23 11.70 8.71
N GLU A 55 2.01 12.41 9.50
CA GLU A 55 3.18 13.10 8.99
C GLU A 55 4.35 12.14 8.89
N ARG A 56 5.07 12.23 7.77
CA ARG A 56 6.32 11.51 7.56
C ARG A 56 7.45 12.36 8.08
N GLY A 57 8.10 11.90 9.12
CA GLY A 57 9.22 12.59 9.71
C GLY A 57 10.34 11.62 10.04
N ARG A 58 11.35 12.13 10.71
CA ARG A 58 12.46 11.33 11.21
C ARG A 58 11.93 10.26 12.17
N GLY A 59 12.34 9.03 11.96
CA GLY A 59 11.87 7.91 12.76
C GLY A 59 10.50 7.40 12.38
N PHE A 60 10.00 7.78 11.20
CA PHE A 60 8.67 7.39 10.73
C PHE A 60 8.46 5.88 10.72
N PHE A 61 9.44 5.13 10.21
CA PHE A 61 9.34 3.67 10.16
C PHE A 61 9.34 3.04 11.55
N GLU A 62 10.18 3.56 12.44
CA GLU A 62 10.30 3.06 13.80
C GLU A 62 9.03 3.34 14.61
N GLN A 63 8.30 4.38 14.26
CA GLN A 63 7.06 4.76 14.93
C GLN A 63 5.83 4.04 14.36
N ALA A 64 5.93 3.50 13.16
CA ALA A 64 4.84 2.79 12.54
C ALA A 64 4.67 1.42 13.22
N GLY A 65 3.49 1.16 13.75
CA GLY A 65 3.18 -0.12 14.38
C GLY A 65 2.88 -1.23 13.40
N VAL A 66 2.44 -0.88 12.17
CA VAL A 66 1.99 -1.84 11.17
C VAL A 66 2.37 -1.35 9.78
N LEU A 67 2.73 -2.27 8.91
CA LEU A 67 2.86 -2.02 7.49
C LEU A 67 2.14 -3.10 6.69
N VAL A 68 1.75 -2.78 5.46
CA VAL A 68 1.17 -3.75 4.54
C VAL A 68 2.28 -4.26 3.64
N ARG A 69 2.49 -5.57 3.66
CA ARG A 69 3.50 -6.22 2.82
C ARG A 69 2.83 -6.77 1.56
N LEU A 70 3.28 -6.33 0.41
CA LEU A 70 2.84 -6.82 -0.89
C LEU A 70 3.94 -7.67 -1.50
N GLU A 71 3.63 -8.91 -1.82
CA GLU A 71 4.57 -9.83 -2.43
C GLU A 71 4.34 -9.82 -3.94
N VAL A 72 5.40 -9.63 -4.72
CA VAL A 72 5.31 -9.40 -6.17
C VAL A 72 6.30 -10.31 -6.88
N ASP A 73 5.84 -11.02 -7.90
CA ASP A 73 6.68 -11.86 -8.73
C ASP A 73 7.48 -11.05 -9.76
N ASP A 74 6.86 -10.04 -10.39
CA ASP A 74 7.54 -9.12 -11.30
C ASP A 74 7.83 -7.80 -10.58
N PHE A 75 8.84 -7.84 -9.72
CA PHE A 75 9.19 -6.69 -8.87
C PHE A 75 9.55 -5.45 -9.68
N ASP A 76 10.45 -5.59 -10.66
CA ASP A 76 10.87 -4.45 -11.48
C ASP A 76 9.71 -3.87 -12.28
N GLY A 77 8.86 -4.72 -12.83
CA GLY A 77 7.68 -4.28 -13.57
C GLY A 77 6.71 -3.52 -12.70
N PHE A 78 6.44 -4.03 -11.50
CA PHE A 78 5.50 -3.37 -10.59
C PHE A 78 6.06 -2.03 -10.06
N VAL A 79 7.33 -2.00 -9.67
CA VAL A 79 7.99 -0.75 -9.24
C VAL A 79 7.94 0.30 -10.37
N GLY A 80 8.27 -0.10 -11.59
CA GLY A 80 8.21 0.79 -12.75
C GLY A 80 6.78 1.31 -13.00
N GLU A 81 5.78 0.44 -12.84
CA GLU A 81 4.38 0.80 -13.00
C GLU A 81 3.95 1.87 -12.00
N ILE A 82 4.18 1.65 -10.71
CA ILE A 82 3.71 2.59 -9.68
C ILE A 82 4.51 3.90 -9.68
N VAL A 83 5.81 3.84 -9.89
CA VAL A 83 6.65 5.04 -9.99
C VAL A 83 6.23 5.86 -11.21
N GLY A 84 5.94 5.20 -12.34
CA GLY A 84 5.45 5.86 -13.54
C GLY A 84 4.10 6.56 -13.35
N ARG A 85 3.32 6.13 -12.34
CA ARG A 85 2.04 6.76 -11.99
C ARG A 85 2.16 7.74 -10.82
N GLY A 86 3.37 8.08 -10.41
CA GLY A 86 3.62 9.11 -9.42
C GLY A 86 3.82 8.64 -7.99
N VAL A 87 3.86 7.33 -7.74
CA VAL A 87 4.19 6.84 -6.41
C VAL A 87 5.66 7.08 -6.12
N GLN A 88 5.96 7.68 -4.98
CA GLN A 88 7.32 7.96 -4.57
C GLN A 88 7.79 6.88 -3.60
N LEU A 89 8.90 6.23 -3.96
CA LEU A 89 9.52 5.25 -3.06
C LEU A 89 10.16 5.95 -1.85
N MET A 90 10.12 5.29 -0.71
CA MET A 90 10.79 5.75 0.50
C MET A 90 12.21 5.18 0.51
N GLY A 91 13.15 5.97 -0.01
CA GLY A 91 14.53 5.53 -0.16
C GLY A 91 14.73 4.70 -1.43
N GLN A 92 15.79 3.89 -1.43
CA GLN A 92 16.19 3.09 -2.58
C GLN A 92 15.68 1.66 -2.44
N VAL A 93 15.58 0.97 -3.57
CA VAL A 93 15.40 -0.48 -3.58
C VAL A 93 16.61 -1.13 -2.88
N LYS A 94 16.35 -2.03 -1.96
CA LYS A 94 17.38 -2.70 -1.17
C LYS A 94 17.30 -4.21 -1.35
N ASP A 95 18.42 -4.86 -1.08
CA ASP A 95 18.50 -6.32 -1.09
C ASP A 95 18.34 -6.88 0.31
N SER A 96 17.70 -8.04 0.42
CA SER A 96 17.61 -8.82 1.64
C SER A 96 17.73 -10.29 1.33
N GLU A 97 17.82 -11.12 2.36
CA GLU A 97 17.82 -12.57 2.19
C GLU A 97 16.54 -13.09 1.54
N GLU A 98 15.42 -12.39 1.76
CA GLU A 98 14.14 -12.77 1.19
C GLU A 98 13.97 -12.30 -0.25
N GLY A 99 14.76 -11.33 -0.71
CA GLY A 99 14.67 -10.73 -2.02
C GLY A 99 14.82 -9.22 -1.95
N ARG A 100 14.62 -8.56 -3.08
CA ARG A 100 14.65 -7.10 -3.12
C ARG A 100 13.37 -6.53 -2.52
N PHE A 101 13.48 -5.40 -1.89
CA PHE A 101 12.33 -4.74 -1.29
C PHE A 101 12.39 -3.22 -1.46
N ALA A 102 11.23 -2.60 -1.40
CA ALA A 102 11.08 -1.15 -1.47
C ALA A 102 9.86 -0.74 -0.65
N GLY A 103 9.92 0.44 -0.05
CA GLY A 103 8.81 0.98 0.73
C GLY A 103 8.15 2.15 0.04
N PHE A 104 6.87 2.34 0.29
CA PHE A 104 6.14 3.54 -0.09
C PHE A 104 4.99 3.78 0.88
N CYS A 105 4.38 4.96 0.79
CA CYS A 105 3.22 5.30 1.59
C CYS A 105 2.03 5.63 0.72
N ASP A 106 0.84 5.42 1.26
CA ASP A 106 -0.37 6.00 0.69
C ASP A 106 -0.46 7.51 1.04
N PRO A 107 -1.49 8.26 0.55
CA PRO A 107 -1.60 9.69 0.82
C PRO A 107 -1.67 10.07 2.30
N ASP A 108 -2.10 9.16 3.16
CA ASP A 108 -2.22 9.40 4.61
C ASP A 108 -1.01 8.91 5.41
N GLY A 109 0.01 8.42 4.73
CA GLY A 109 1.21 7.93 5.39
C GLY A 109 1.12 6.49 5.88
N ASN A 110 0.16 5.72 5.41
CA ASN A 110 0.10 4.30 5.70
C ASN A 110 1.22 3.58 4.94
N LEU A 111 1.97 2.74 5.65
CA LEU A 111 3.17 2.11 5.13
C LEU A 111 2.88 0.87 4.31
N PHE A 112 3.54 0.79 3.17
CA PHE A 112 3.57 -0.39 2.30
C PHE A 112 5.01 -0.81 2.07
N GLU A 113 5.23 -2.12 2.01
CA GLU A 113 6.49 -2.70 1.59
C GLU A 113 6.23 -3.65 0.43
N LEU A 114 6.97 -3.44 -0.66
CA LEU A 114 7.03 -4.41 -1.75
C LEU A 114 8.18 -5.35 -1.51
N ILE A 115 7.95 -6.63 -1.64
CA ILE A 115 8.98 -7.65 -1.55
C ILE A 115 8.93 -8.55 -2.78
N GLU A 116 10.10 -8.80 -3.36
CA GLU A 116 10.23 -9.68 -4.51
C GLU A 116 10.03 -11.13 -4.10
N LEU A 117 9.10 -11.80 -4.75
CA LEU A 117 8.94 -13.23 -4.54
C LEU A 117 10.11 -13.98 -5.17
N GLN A 118 10.74 -14.83 -4.36
CA GLN A 118 11.76 -15.75 -4.80
C GLN A 118 11.07 -17.02 -5.30
N GLY A 119 11.07 -17.21 -6.59
CA GLY A 119 10.42 -18.36 -7.21
C GLY A 119 11.35 -19.51 -7.50
#